data_02639e3f87f4876c1255b1347fc802c7
#
_entry.id   02639e3f87f4876c1255b1347fc802c7
#
_cell.length_a   1.000
_cell.length_b   1.000
_cell.length_c   1.000
_cell.angle_alpha   90.00
_cell.angle_beta   90.00
_cell.angle_gamma   90.00
#
_symmetry.space_group_name_H-M   'P 1'
#
loop_
_entity.id
_entity.type
_entity.pdbx_description
1 polymer ?
#
loop_
_entity_poly.entity_id
_entity_poly.type
_entity_poly.pdbx_seq_one_letter_code
_entity_poly.pdbx_strand_id
1 'polypeptide(L)'
;LVLSGGHRLTSDFGTFVVPNISSDPDAGIGSWDIAAFSNAMLAGISPDGSHLYPSFPYGSYIRMSDQDVADLYAFMKTLPASDKTNAPHELKFPFSIRRLVGGWKFLFLNDDPRVQIANADDQVSRGQYLVEGPGHCGECHTPRDLLGGLKTDEWLAGAPNPEGKGVVPNITPGGP
;
A
#
# COMPACT_ATOMS: atom_id res chain seq x y z
N LEU A 1 6.18 19.50 -5.85
CA LEU A 1 5.52 18.20 -6.05
C LEU A 1 4.03 18.39 -5.81
N VAL A 2 3.20 18.01 -6.78
CA VAL A 2 1.73 18.00 -6.66
C VAL A 2 1.26 16.56 -6.82
N LEU A 3 0.56 16.02 -5.83
CA LEU A 3 0.09 14.64 -5.82
C LEU A 3 -1.31 14.53 -6.43
N SER A 4 -1.48 15.01 -7.66
CA SER A 4 -2.78 15.14 -8.35
C SER A 4 -3.34 13.86 -8.95
N GLY A 5 -2.67 12.72 -8.79
CA GLY A 5 -3.13 11.43 -9.29
C GLY A 5 -3.13 11.30 -10.83
N GLY A 6 -3.84 10.29 -11.33
CA GLY A 6 -4.06 10.03 -12.75
C GLY A 6 -3.04 9.07 -13.38
N HIS A 7 -2.01 8.64 -12.64
CA HIS A 7 -1.12 7.57 -13.12
C HIS A 7 -1.88 6.24 -13.22
N ARG A 8 -1.59 5.46 -14.25
CA ARG A 8 -2.30 4.22 -14.59
C ARG A 8 -1.41 3.01 -14.32
N LEU A 9 -1.75 2.25 -13.30
CA LEU A 9 -1.07 1.00 -12.94
C LEU A 9 -1.81 -0.17 -13.59
N THR A 10 -1.23 -0.76 -14.61
CA THR A 10 -1.82 -1.90 -15.32
C THR A 10 -1.36 -3.22 -14.70
N SER A 11 -2.30 -4.10 -14.42
CA SER A 11 -2.07 -5.42 -13.83
C SER A 11 -2.97 -6.49 -14.46
N ASP A 12 -2.81 -7.73 -14.04
CA ASP A 12 -3.69 -8.84 -14.47
C ASP A 12 -5.15 -8.63 -14.05
N PHE A 13 -5.40 -7.87 -12.99
CA PHE A 13 -6.71 -7.52 -12.46
C PHE A 13 -7.41 -6.39 -13.24
N GLY A 14 -6.69 -5.69 -14.10
CA GLY A 14 -7.12 -4.50 -14.83
C GLY A 14 -6.23 -3.30 -14.51
N THR A 15 -6.74 -2.10 -14.76
CA THR A 15 -5.98 -0.86 -14.55
C THR A 15 -6.48 -0.10 -13.30
N PHE A 16 -5.59 0.10 -12.35
CA PHE A 16 -5.82 1.01 -11.23
C PHE A 16 -5.43 2.43 -11.65
N VAL A 17 -6.31 3.38 -11.42
CA VAL A 17 -6.02 4.81 -11.63
C VAL A 17 -5.68 5.41 -10.27
N VAL A 18 -4.46 5.91 -10.12
CA VAL A 18 -3.99 6.51 -8.87
C VAL A 18 -4.83 7.76 -8.56
N PRO A 19 -5.44 7.87 -7.36
CA PRO A 19 -6.27 9.01 -7.01
C PRO A 19 -5.45 10.26 -6.73
N ASN A 20 -6.12 11.40 -6.75
CA ASN A 20 -5.61 12.66 -6.22
C ASN A 20 -5.54 12.57 -4.69
N ILE A 21 -4.34 12.71 -4.14
CA ILE A 21 -4.07 12.74 -2.69
C ILE A 21 -3.43 14.07 -2.27
N SER A 22 -3.66 15.14 -3.06
CA SER A 22 -3.24 16.49 -2.71
C SER A 22 -4.05 17.06 -1.54
N SER A 23 -3.66 18.22 -1.05
CA SER A 23 -4.38 18.92 0.03
C SER A 23 -5.66 19.63 -0.42
N ASP A 24 -6.14 19.38 -1.64
CA ASP A 24 -7.43 19.90 -2.09
C ASP A 24 -8.57 19.27 -1.28
N PRO A 25 -9.53 20.07 -0.75
CA PRO A 25 -10.58 19.56 0.12
C PRO A 25 -11.64 18.72 -0.60
N ASP A 26 -11.86 18.95 -1.89
CA ASP A 26 -12.93 18.32 -2.66
C ASP A 26 -12.42 17.18 -3.55
N ALA A 27 -11.36 17.42 -4.31
CA ALA A 27 -10.80 16.47 -5.26
C ALA A 27 -9.69 15.58 -4.65
N GLY A 28 -9.06 16.04 -3.56
CA GLY A 28 -7.96 15.36 -2.86
C GLY A 28 -8.36 14.82 -1.48
N ILE A 29 -7.39 14.84 -0.57
CA ILE A 29 -7.59 14.40 0.82
C ILE A 29 -7.54 15.56 1.83
N GLY A 30 -7.69 16.81 1.35
CA GLY A 30 -7.56 18.02 2.16
C GLY A 30 -8.61 18.14 3.29
N SER A 31 -9.82 17.60 3.08
CA SER A 31 -10.89 17.56 4.09
C SER A 31 -10.79 16.40 5.08
N TRP A 32 -9.90 15.44 4.85
CA TRP A 32 -9.74 14.31 5.77
C TRP A 32 -9.16 14.75 7.10
N ASP A 33 -9.68 14.23 8.19
CA ASP A 33 -9.05 14.31 9.50
C ASP A 33 -8.01 13.19 9.70
N ILE A 34 -7.31 13.25 10.82
CA ILE A 34 -6.28 12.24 11.13
C ILE A 34 -6.86 10.83 11.26
N ALA A 35 -8.09 10.69 11.75
CA ALA A 35 -8.72 9.38 11.91
C ALA A 35 -9.06 8.77 10.54
N ALA A 36 -9.61 9.55 9.60
CA ALA A 36 -9.86 9.12 8.22
C ALA A 36 -8.56 8.75 7.50
N PHE A 37 -7.51 9.57 7.65
CA PHE A 37 -6.20 9.29 7.06
C PHE A 37 -5.59 8.00 7.63
N SER A 38 -5.61 7.83 8.96
CA SER A 38 -5.10 6.63 9.64
C SER A 38 -5.86 5.37 9.20
N ASN A 39 -7.20 5.43 9.12
CA ASN A 39 -8.01 4.30 8.64
C ASN A 39 -7.67 3.92 7.18
N ALA A 40 -7.40 4.90 6.33
CA ALA A 40 -6.98 4.63 4.96
C ALA A 40 -5.60 3.94 4.94
N MET A 41 -4.64 4.46 5.70
CA MET A 41 -3.26 3.96 5.76
C MET A 41 -3.17 2.56 6.37
N LEU A 42 -3.80 2.34 7.53
CA LEU A 42 -3.61 1.12 8.31
C LEU A 42 -4.64 0.04 7.99
N ALA A 43 -5.87 0.42 7.69
CA ALA A 43 -6.96 -0.53 7.43
C ALA A 43 -7.44 -0.54 5.97
N GLY A 44 -6.95 0.35 5.12
CA GLY A 44 -7.40 0.49 3.73
C GLY A 44 -8.89 0.80 3.61
N ILE A 45 -9.40 1.69 4.47
CA ILE A 45 -10.81 2.10 4.50
C ILE A 45 -10.88 3.61 4.24
N SER A 46 -11.62 4.02 3.21
CA SER A 46 -11.85 5.42 2.90
C SER A 46 -12.92 6.06 3.82
N PRO A 47 -13.03 7.41 3.90
CA PRO A 47 -13.98 8.08 4.79
C PRO A 47 -15.45 7.70 4.56
N ASP A 48 -15.83 7.28 3.35
CA ASP A 48 -17.17 6.77 3.02
C ASP A 48 -17.40 5.30 3.43
N GLY A 49 -16.42 4.67 4.10
CA GLY A 49 -16.46 3.29 4.54
C GLY A 49 -16.13 2.26 3.44
N SER A 50 -15.80 2.68 2.23
CA SER A 50 -15.46 1.75 1.17
C SER A 50 -14.04 1.19 1.34
N HIS A 51 -13.83 -0.07 0.93
CA HIS A 51 -12.50 -0.69 0.95
C HIS A 51 -11.60 -0.10 -0.15
N LEU A 52 -10.38 0.27 0.20
CA LEU A 52 -9.34 0.59 -0.78
C LEU A 52 -8.76 -0.71 -1.36
N TYR A 53 -8.38 -0.68 -2.64
CA TYR A 53 -7.72 -1.81 -3.27
C TYR A 53 -6.28 -1.98 -2.75
N PRO A 54 -5.75 -3.23 -2.65
CA PRO A 54 -4.41 -3.50 -2.14
C PRO A 54 -3.26 -3.05 -3.06
N SER A 55 -3.56 -2.43 -4.21
CA SER A 55 -2.60 -1.64 -4.98
C SER A 55 -2.12 -0.39 -4.22
N PHE A 56 -2.86 0.04 -3.21
CA PHE A 56 -2.39 0.91 -2.13
C PHE A 56 -1.90 0.01 -0.99
N PRO A 57 -0.62 0.06 -0.60
CA PRO A 57 0.03 -0.98 0.19
C PRO A 57 -0.26 -0.91 1.70
N TYR A 58 -1.55 -0.77 2.07
CA TYR A 58 -1.96 -0.79 3.47
C TYR A 58 -1.63 -2.13 4.17
N GLY A 59 -1.45 -3.22 3.42
CA GLY A 59 -0.95 -4.49 3.93
C GLY A 59 0.46 -4.43 4.51
N SER A 60 1.25 -3.44 4.12
CA SER A 60 2.53 -3.07 4.73
C SER A 60 2.36 -1.96 5.74
N TYR A 61 1.63 -0.90 5.40
CA TYR A 61 1.44 0.28 6.23
C TYR A 61 0.76 -0.01 7.57
N ILE A 62 -0.01 -1.08 7.71
CA ILE A 62 -0.60 -1.53 8.98
C ILE A 62 0.43 -1.67 10.11
N ARG A 63 1.73 -1.79 9.77
CA ARG A 63 2.84 -1.88 10.73
C ARG A 63 3.46 -0.52 11.08
N MET A 64 2.96 0.56 10.50
CA MET A 64 3.45 1.91 10.85
C MET A 64 3.02 2.27 12.26
N SER A 65 3.88 2.99 12.97
CA SER A 65 3.53 3.57 14.26
C SER A 65 2.52 4.70 14.09
N ASP A 66 1.68 4.92 15.09
CA ASP A 66 0.73 6.03 15.11
C ASP A 66 1.43 7.37 14.95
N GLN A 67 2.65 7.52 15.50
CA GLN A 67 3.44 8.73 15.38
C GLN A 67 3.88 8.98 13.93
N ASP A 68 4.41 7.96 13.23
CA ASP A 68 4.83 8.10 11.84
C ASP A 68 3.64 8.38 10.91
N VAL A 69 2.46 7.82 11.20
CA VAL A 69 1.22 8.14 10.47
C VAL A 69 0.80 9.59 10.70
N ALA A 70 0.89 10.08 11.95
CA ALA A 70 0.56 11.47 12.28
C ALA A 70 1.53 12.45 11.63
N ASP A 71 2.83 12.15 11.65
CA ASP A 71 3.87 12.97 11.01
C ASP A 71 3.68 13.02 9.48
N LEU A 72 3.38 11.86 8.87
CA LEU A 72 3.06 11.79 7.44
C LEU A 72 1.82 12.62 7.10
N TYR A 73 0.76 12.51 7.90
CA TYR A 73 -0.46 13.33 7.72
C TYR A 73 -0.14 14.82 7.79
N ALA A 74 0.61 15.25 8.80
CA ALA A 74 1.01 16.65 8.94
C ALA A 74 1.79 17.15 7.72
N PHE A 75 2.73 16.34 7.21
CA PHE A 75 3.47 16.65 5.99
C PHE A 75 2.55 16.73 4.76
N MET A 76 1.65 15.76 4.55
CA MET A 76 0.72 15.74 3.42
C MET A 76 -0.17 16.98 3.35
N LYS A 77 -0.57 17.53 4.51
CA LYS A 77 -1.35 18.77 4.59
C LYS A 77 -0.58 20.02 4.14
N THR A 78 0.74 19.99 4.05
CA THR A 78 1.57 21.09 3.56
C THR A 78 1.74 21.10 2.03
N LEU A 79 1.37 20.02 1.36
CA LEU A 79 1.56 19.89 -0.08
C LEU A 79 0.56 20.74 -0.87
N PRO A 80 0.92 21.22 -2.08
CA PRO A 80 0.02 22.01 -2.90
C PRO A 80 -1.27 21.27 -3.26
N ALA A 81 -2.39 21.98 -3.22
CA ALA A 81 -3.68 21.47 -3.67
C ALA A 81 -3.74 21.32 -5.20
N SER A 82 -4.58 20.42 -5.66
CA SER A 82 -4.92 20.22 -7.07
C SER A 82 -6.41 19.87 -7.18
N ASP A 83 -7.12 20.56 -8.01
CA ASP A 83 -8.56 20.37 -8.30
C ASP A 83 -8.83 19.25 -9.32
N LYS A 84 -7.78 18.48 -9.70
CA LYS A 84 -7.93 17.38 -10.65
C LYS A 84 -8.83 16.29 -10.10
N THR A 85 -9.94 16.05 -10.77
CA THR A 85 -10.93 15.04 -10.40
C THR A 85 -10.41 13.61 -10.58
N ASN A 86 -10.84 12.72 -9.69
CA ASN A 86 -10.47 11.31 -9.72
C ASN A 86 -11.22 10.56 -10.83
N ALA A 87 -10.49 9.74 -11.59
CA ALA A 87 -11.10 8.80 -12.53
C ALA A 87 -11.33 7.43 -11.86
N PRO A 88 -12.38 6.69 -12.25
CA PRO A 88 -12.62 5.35 -11.73
C PRO A 88 -11.54 4.37 -12.17
N HIS A 89 -11.34 3.31 -11.36
CA HIS A 89 -10.51 2.18 -11.80
C HIS A 89 -11.21 1.39 -12.91
N GLU A 90 -10.42 0.78 -13.79
CA GLU A 90 -10.87 -0.03 -14.92
C GLU A 90 -10.54 -1.50 -14.65
N LEU A 91 -11.25 -2.12 -13.72
CA LEU A 91 -10.96 -3.48 -13.25
C LEU A 91 -11.87 -4.50 -13.93
N LYS A 92 -11.30 -5.69 -14.17
CA LYS A 92 -12.02 -6.84 -14.72
C LYS A 92 -12.95 -7.45 -13.66
N PHE A 93 -14.06 -8.06 -14.09
CA PHE A 93 -14.87 -8.92 -13.22
C PHE A 93 -14.05 -10.16 -12.81
N PRO A 94 -14.10 -10.63 -11.53
CA PRO A 94 -14.91 -10.10 -10.41
C PRO A 94 -14.23 -8.99 -9.59
N PHE A 95 -13.02 -8.55 -9.92
CA PHE A 95 -12.23 -7.58 -9.15
C PHE A 95 -12.83 -6.18 -9.13
N SER A 96 -13.74 -5.87 -10.05
CA SER A 96 -14.55 -4.64 -10.03
C SER A 96 -15.56 -4.59 -8.87
N ILE A 97 -15.85 -5.72 -8.22
CA ILE A 97 -16.75 -5.78 -7.05
C ILE A 97 -15.96 -5.41 -5.80
N ARG A 98 -15.94 -4.13 -5.45
CA ARG A 98 -15.15 -3.57 -4.35
C ARG A 98 -15.38 -4.27 -2.99
N ARG A 99 -16.59 -4.76 -2.71
CA ARG A 99 -16.92 -5.50 -1.47
C ARG A 99 -16.10 -6.78 -1.28
N LEU A 100 -15.62 -7.40 -2.37
CA LEU A 100 -14.78 -8.60 -2.27
C LEU A 100 -13.42 -8.31 -1.64
N VAL A 101 -12.95 -7.07 -1.66
CA VAL A 101 -11.73 -6.65 -0.97
C VAL A 101 -11.84 -6.84 0.55
N GLY A 102 -13.05 -6.76 1.12
CA GLY A 102 -13.27 -7.09 2.54
C GLY A 102 -12.94 -8.55 2.86
N GLY A 103 -13.36 -9.48 2.00
CA GLY A 103 -12.98 -10.90 2.11
C GLY A 103 -11.47 -11.12 1.93
N TRP A 104 -10.86 -10.43 0.97
CA TRP A 104 -9.42 -10.46 0.78
C TRP A 104 -8.66 -9.99 2.02
N LYS A 105 -9.10 -8.89 2.65
CA LYS A 105 -8.50 -8.39 3.90
C LYS A 105 -8.61 -9.39 5.03
N PHE A 106 -9.75 -10.06 5.17
CA PHE A 106 -9.93 -11.10 6.18
C PHE A 106 -8.90 -12.23 6.05
N LEU A 107 -8.45 -12.55 4.84
CA LEU A 107 -7.47 -13.59 4.57
C LEU A 107 -6.01 -13.12 4.72
N PHE A 108 -5.71 -11.88 4.32
CA PHE A 108 -4.33 -11.45 4.08
C PHE A 108 -3.89 -10.25 4.92
N LEU A 109 -4.82 -9.45 5.47
CA LEU A 109 -4.46 -8.26 6.24
C LEU A 109 -4.22 -8.64 7.71
N ASN A 110 -2.97 -8.55 8.12
CA ASN A 110 -2.52 -8.70 9.52
C ASN A 110 -1.31 -7.79 9.77
N ASP A 111 -1.06 -7.49 11.04
CA ASP A 111 0.05 -6.65 11.51
C ASP A 111 1.24 -7.47 12.04
N ASP A 112 1.20 -8.79 11.94
CA ASP A 112 2.28 -9.66 12.35
C ASP A 112 3.59 -9.31 11.60
N PRO A 113 4.75 -9.36 12.28
CA PRO A 113 6.04 -9.25 11.62
C PRO A 113 6.20 -10.30 10.51
N ARG A 114 6.71 -9.90 9.36
CA ARG A 114 6.94 -10.82 8.23
C ARG A 114 8.07 -11.80 8.52
N VAL A 115 9.06 -11.36 9.29
CA VAL A 115 10.20 -12.17 9.72
C VAL A 115 10.31 -12.14 11.24
N GLN A 116 10.46 -13.32 11.84
CA GLN A 116 10.74 -13.43 13.29
C GLN A 116 12.25 -13.38 13.50
N ILE A 117 12.74 -12.28 14.08
CA ILE A 117 14.17 -12.08 14.36
C ILE A 117 14.39 -12.23 15.88
N ALA A 118 15.01 -13.33 16.27
CA ALA A 118 15.34 -13.56 17.68
C ALA A 118 16.47 -12.60 18.12
N ASN A 119 16.27 -11.92 19.26
CA ASN A 119 17.26 -11.01 19.87
C ASN A 119 17.73 -9.86 18.94
N ALA A 120 16.81 -9.32 18.13
CA ALA A 120 17.11 -8.13 17.33
C ALA A 120 17.50 -6.96 18.23
N ASP A 121 18.61 -6.30 17.93
CA ASP A 121 18.95 -5.01 18.53
C ASP A 121 18.11 -3.87 17.95
N ASP A 122 18.27 -2.65 18.47
CA ASP A 122 17.48 -1.49 18.06
C ASP A 122 17.70 -1.14 16.57
N GLN A 123 18.89 -1.35 16.01
CA GLN A 123 19.19 -1.05 14.60
C GLN A 123 18.51 -2.08 13.68
N VAL A 124 18.56 -3.36 14.02
CA VAL A 124 17.90 -4.43 13.27
C VAL A 124 16.38 -4.26 13.34
N SER A 125 15.83 -4.00 14.52
CA SER A 125 14.40 -3.74 14.71
C SER A 125 13.92 -2.53 13.91
N ARG A 126 14.70 -1.45 13.88
CA ARG A 126 14.40 -0.27 13.07
C ARG A 126 14.48 -0.58 11.57
N GLY A 127 15.48 -1.35 11.15
CA GLY A 127 15.61 -1.80 9.75
C GLY A 127 14.44 -2.65 9.31
N GLN A 128 14.01 -3.61 10.13
CA GLN A 128 12.83 -4.43 9.91
C GLN A 128 11.56 -3.57 9.75
N TYR A 129 11.33 -2.65 10.67
CA TYR A 129 10.20 -1.72 10.61
C TYR A 129 10.16 -0.95 9.29
N LEU A 130 11.32 -0.41 8.85
CA LEU A 130 11.40 0.35 7.60
C LEU A 130 11.08 -0.51 6.38
N VAL A 131 11.54 -1.75 6.33
CA VAL A 131 11.33 -2.68 5.21
C VAL A 131 9.90 -3.20 5.16
N GLU A 132 9.34 -3.59 6.30
CA GLU A 132 8.03 -4.24 6.39
C GLU A 132 6.86 -3.26 6.44
N GLY A 133 7.08 -2.04 6.95
CA GLY A 133 6.10 -0.98 7.10
C GLY A 133 6.23 0.10 6.03
N PRO A 134 6.75 1.30 6.37
CA PRO A 134 6.70 2.48 5.48
C PRO A 134 7.45 2.32 4.16
N GLY A 135 8.51 1.52 4.12
CA GLY A 135 9.26 1.23 2.90
C GLY A 135 8.59 0.23 1.96
N HIS A 136 7.64 -0.57 2.47
CA HIS A 136 6.85 -1.59 1.75
C HIS A 136 7.63 -2.43 0.71
N CYS A 137 8.89 -2.71 0.97
CA CYS A 137 9.78 -3.38 0.01
C CYS A 137 9.23 -4.74 -0.46
N GLY A 138 8.57 -5.47 0.43
CA GLY A 138 7.95 -6.75 0.12
C GLY A 138 6.84 -6.70 -0.92
N GLU A 139 6.20 -5.56 -1.12
CA GLU A 139 5.12 -5.42 -2.10
C GLU A 139 5.59 -5.68 -3.55
N CYS A 140 6.85 -5.32 -3.84
CA CYS A 140 7.48 -5.57 -5.14
C CYS A 140 8.43 -6.77 -5.12
N HIS A 141 9.17 -6.98 -4.02
CA HIS A 141 10.23 -7.99 -3.96
C HIS A 141 9.78 -9.37 -3.48
N THR A 142 8.49 -9.56 -3.16
CA THR A 142 7.92 -10.85 -2.74
C THR A 142 6.89 -11.33 -3.76
N PRO A 143 6.93 -12.61 -4.19
CA PRO A 143 5.93 -13.14 -5.10
C PRO A 143 4.53 -13.14 -4.49
N ARG A 144 3.52 -13.18 -5.35
CA ARG A 144 2.11 -13.26 -4.95
C ARG A 144 1.48 -14.58 -5.38
N ASP A 145 0.50 -15.01 -4.62
CA ASP A 145 -0.36 -16.13 -5.00
C ASP A 145 -1.44 -15.70 -6.02
N LEU A 146 -2.29 -16.65 -6.41
CA LEU A 146 -3.37 -16.41 -7.39
C LEU A 146 -4.45 -15.43 -6.90
N LEU A 147 -4.55 -15.19 -5.59
CA LEU A 147 -5.48 -14.24 -4.98
C LEU A 147 -4.81 -12.88 -4.72
N GLY A 148 -3.55 -12.73 -5.11
CA GLY A 148 -2.77 -11.50 -4.92
C GLY A 148 -2.19 -11.33 -3.52
N GLY A 149 -2.28 -12.35 -2.64
CA GLY A 149 -1.62 -12.37 -1.34
C GLY A 149 -0.10 -12.55 -1.48
N LEU A 150 0.68 -11.95 -0.58
CA LEU A 150 2.13 -12.12 -0.55
C LEU A 150 2.50 -13.53 -0.05
N LYS A 151 3.40 -14.21 -0.75
CA LYS A 151 3.98 -15.47 -0.31
C LYS A 151 5.08 -15.19 0.72
N THR A 152 4.72 -15.17 1.98
CA THR A 152 5.63 -14.79 3.07
C THR A 152 6.78 -15.78 3.31
N ASP A 153 6.63 -17.01 2.86
CA ASP A 153 7.70 -18.04 2.82
C ASP A 153 8.79 -17.73 1.78
N GLU A 154 8.47 -16.92 0.78
CA GLU A 154 9.39 -16.40 -0.24
C GLU A 154 9.69 -14.90 -0.03
N TRP A 155 9.68 -14.42 1.23
CA TRP A 155 9.84 -13.00 1.55
C TRP A 155 11.11 -12.40 0.98
N LEU A 156 10.96 -11.32 0.19
CA LEU A 156 12.03 -10.58 -0.50
C LEU A 156 12.84 -11.41 -1.53
N ALA A 157 12.38 -12.61 -1.92
CA ALA A 157 13.10 -13.50 -2.84
C ALA A 157 13.01 -13.08 -4.32
N GLY A 158 12.42 -11.94 -4.60
CA GLY A 158 12.17 -11.44 -5.95
C GLY A 158 10.83 -11.90 -6.51
N ALA A 159 10.31 -11.17 -7.50
CA ALA A 159 8.99 -11.43 -8.08
C ALA A 159 8.92 -11.00 -9.56
N PRO A 160 7.93 -11.48 -10.34
CA PRO A 160 7.58 -10.84 -11.61
C PRO A 160 7.25 -9.36 -11.40
N ASN A 161 7.65 -8.51 -12.34
CA ASN A 161 7.33 -7.09 -12.25
C ASN A 161 5.79 -6.87 -12.33
N PRO A 162 5.15 -6.29 -11.33
CA PRO A 162 3.70 -6.10 -11.29
C PRO A 162 3.19 -5.12 -12.35
N GLU A 163 4.05 -4.26 -12.89
CA GLU A 163 3.69 -3.22 -13.86
C GLU A 163 4.12 -3.55 -15.30
N GLY A 164 4.56 -4.76 -15.59
CA GLY A 164 4.95 -5.10 -16.94
C GLY A 164 5.95 -6.23 -17.10
N LYS A 165 6.87 -6.09 -18.05
CA LYS A 165 7.88 -7.10 -18.36
C LYS A 165 9.08 -6.99 -17.40
N GLY A 166 9.69 -8.16 -17.12
CA GLY A 166 10.89 -8.25 -16.30
C GLY A 166 10.61 -8.81 -14.90
N VAL A 167 11.63 -8.76 -14.06
CA VAL A 167 11.62 -9.26 -12.70
C VAL A 167 12.11 -8.19 -11.73
N VAL A 168 11.50 -8.14 -10.57
CA VAL A 168 12.01 -7.42 -9.40
C VAL A 168 13.01 -8.35 -8.72
N PRO A 169 14.25 -7.92 -8.45
CA PRO A 169 15.31 -8.83 -8.01
C PRO A 169 15.08 -9.38 -6.60
N ASN A 170 15.73 -10.51 -6.33
CA ASN A 170 15.92 -11.01 -4.96
C ASN A 170 16.86 -10.05 -4.21
N ILE A 171 16.41 -9.59 -3.01
CA ILE A 171 17.19 -8.71 -2.13
C ILE A 171 17.49 -9.37 -0.77
N THR A 172 17.35 -10.68 -0.67
CA THR A 172 17.81 -11.43 0.50
C THR A 172 19.33 -11.59 0.50
N PRO A 173 19.98 -11.87 1.66
CA PRO A 173 21.41 -12.13 1.72
C PRO A 173 21.91 -13.29 0.86
N GLY A 174 21.02 -14.22 0.47
CA GLY A 174 21.32 -15.33 -0.44
C GLY A 174 20.98 -15.05 -1.90
N GLY A 175 20.59 -13.82 -2.24
CA GLY A 175 20.34 -13.40 -3.61
C GLY A 175 21.62 -13.33 -4.45
N PRO A 176 21.50 -13.33 -5.80
CA PRO A 176 22.65 -13.17 -6.69
C PRO A 176 23.30 -11.79 -6.57
#